data_c75af557ccb46fab4670312c66454ace
#
_entry.id   c75af557ccb46fab4670312c66454ace
#
_cell.length_a   1.000
_cell.length_b   1.000
_cell.length_c   1.000
_cell.angle_alpha   90.00
_cell.angle_beta   90.00
_cell.angle_gamma   90.00
#
_symmetry.space_group_name_H-M   'P 1'
#
loop_
_entity.id
_entity.type
_entity.pdbx_description
1 polymer ?
#
loop_
_entity_poly.entity_id
_entity_poly.type
_entity_poly.pdbx_seq_one_letter_code
_entity_poly.pdbx_strand_id
1 'polypeptide(L)'
;MEYVQNQAEKVYIYCISEEALQSYKVFYKINGIVIEMDKVNEVVAKKVDDSDNMAFALLRYGAEDIQKLIDVCQEYNREHPTEMWLIYDAKKNSLDSRYSYEGRYDKDEELLPRLEFEKWFEEVKSKQL
;
A
#
# COMPACT_ATOMS: atom_id res chain seq x y z
N MET A 1 -6.94 -0.58 -7.66
CA MET A 1 -7.23 -0.31 -9.10
C MET A 1 -8.50 0.49 -9.35
N GLU A 2 -9.55 0.29 -8.59
CA GLU A 2 -10.80 1.04 -8.78
C GLU A 2 -10.61 2.55 -8.63
N TYR A 3 -9.80 2.99 -7.67
CA TYR A 3 -9.52 4.41 -7.45
C TYR A 3 -8.98 5.09 -8.71
N VAL A 4 -8.12 4.43 -9.47
CA VAL A 4 -7.53 4.97 -10.70
C VAL A 4 -8.25 4.47 -11.94
N GLN A 5 -9.44 3.89 -11.80
CA GLN A 5 -10.28 3.39 -12.90
C GLN A 5 -9.53 2.43 -13.82
N ASN A 6 -8.73 1.55 -13.23
CA ASN A 6 -7.93 0.54 -13.94
C ASN A 6 -6.88 1.11 -14.91
N GLN A 7 -6.45 2.35 -14.69
CA GLN A 7 -5.44 3.00 -15.55
C GLN A 7 -4.01 2.71 -15.14
N ALA A 8 -3.78 2.11 -13.97
CA ALA A 8 -2.44 1.81 -13.47
C ALA A 8 -1.86 0.53 -14.07
N GLU A 9 -0.59 0.55 -14.40
CA GLU A 9 0.18 -0.64 -14.81
C GLU A 9 0.51 -1.50 -13.58
N LYS A 10 0.85 -0.87 -12.48
CA LYS A 10 1.16 -1.51 -11.20
C LYS A 10 0.58 -0.73 -10.04
N VAL A 11 0.24 -1.45 -8.98
CA VAL A 11 -0.21 -0.88 -7.71
C VAL A 11 0.75 -1.36 -6.63
N TYR A 12 1.24 -0.42 -5.83
CA TYR A 12 2.19 -0.68 -4.75
C TYR A 12 1.50 -0.36 -3.42
N ILE A 13 1.50 -1.32 -2.53
CA ILE A 13 0.79 -1.20 -1.26
C ILE A 13 1.76 -1.49 -0.11
N TYR A 14 1.83 -0.58 0.86
CA TYR A 14 2.58 -0.76 2.09
C TYR A 14 1.62 -0.80 3.27
N CYS A 15 1.59 -1.92 3.97
CA CYS A 15 0.71 -2.13 5.12
C CYS A 15 1.54 -2.34 6.38
N ILE A 16 1.11 -1.71 7.48
CA ILE A 16 1.66 -1.92 8.81
C ILE A 16 0.52 -2.38 9.70
N SER A 17 0.74 -3.47 10.42
CA SER A 17 -0.26 -4.02 11.34
C SER A 17 0.44 -4.51 12.62
N GLU A 18 0.84 -3.57 13.46
CA GLU A 18 1.37 -3.83 14.78
C GLU A 18 0.30 -3.52 15.84
N GLU A 19 0.51 -3.97 17.06
CA GLU A 19 -0.46 -3.84 18.15
C GLU A 19 -0.92 -2.39 18.35
N ALA A 20 0.03 -1.44 18.34
CA ALA A 20 -0.24 -0.03 18.58
C ALA A 20 -0.34 0.81 17.31
N LEU A 21 -0.12 0.22 16.14
CA LEU A 21 -0.03 0.98 14.89
C LEU A 21 -0.56 0.19 13.70
N GLN A 22 -1.59 0.74 13.04
CA GLN A 22 -2.06 0.24 11.76
C GLN A 22 -1.95 1.36 10.72
N SER A 23 -1.38 1.04 9.57
CA SER A 23 -1.22 2.01 8.48
C SER A 23 -1.32 1.30 7.14
N TYR A 24 -1.87 2.02 6.16
CA TYR A 24 -2.06 1.52 4.81
C TYR A 24 -1.78 2.66 3.85
N LYS A 25 -0.83 2.46 2.93
CA LYS A 25 -0.44 3.47 1.96
C LYS A 25 -0.28 2.85 0.59
N VAL A 26 -0.63 3.61 -0.44
CA VAL A 26 -0.68 3.14 -1.82
C VAL A 26 -0.01 4.15 -2.74
N PHE A 27 0.74 3.65 -3.73
CA PHE A 27 1.17 4.45 -4.87
C PHE A 27 1.08 3.60 -6.15
N TYR A 28 1.26 4.23 -7.31
CA TYR A 28 0.96 3.61 -8.59
C TYR A 28 2.06 3.82 -9.61
N LYS A 29 2.09 2.95 -10.62
CA LYS A 29 2.84 3.19 -11.85
C LYS A 29 1.83 3.36 -12.98
N ILE A 30 1.80 4.55 -13.58
CA ILE A 30 0.85 4.94 -14.63
C ILE A 30 1.64 5.58 -15.77
N ASN A 31 1.47 5.06 -16.99
CA ASN A 31 2.20 5.55 -18.18
C ASN A 31 3.72 5.60 -17.97
N GLY A 32 4.27 4.59 -17.30
CA GLY A 32 5.70 4.49 -17.01
C GLY A 32 6.18 5.38 -15.86
N ILE A 33 5.28 6.13 -15.21
CA ILE A 33 5.61 7.07 -14.14
C ILE A 33 5.16 6.51 -12.80
N VAL A 34 6.07 6.45 -11.82
CA VAL A 34 5.77 6.09 -10.44
C VAL A 34 5.25 7.36 -9.75
N ILE A 35 4.02 7.30 -9.24
CA ILE A 35 3.29 8.48 -8.76
C ILE A 35 2.53 8.16 -7.48
N GLU A 36 2.51 9.11 -6.55
CA GLU A 36 1.74 9.01 -5.32
C GLU A 36 0.23 9.12 -5.60
N MET A 37 -0.57 8.54 -4.71
CA MET A 37 -2.02 8.47 -4.87
C MET A 37 -2.66 9.85 -5.05
N ASP A 38 -2.21 10.86 -4.31
CA ASP A 38 -2.77 12.22 -4.34
C ASP A 38 -2.37 13.01 -5.59
N LYS A 39 -1.46 12.48 -6.41
CA LYS A 39 -0.96 13.16 -7.61
C LYS A 39 -1.32 12.43 -8.90
N VAL A 40 -2.15 11.38 -8.83
CA VAL A 40 -2.46 10.55 -10.00
C VAL A 40 -3.09 11.34 -11.15
N ASN A 41 -3.85 12.40 -10.86
CA ASN A 41 -4.47 13.23 -11.91
C ASN A 41 -3.47 14.01 -12.76
N GLU A 42 -2.21 14.08 -12.35
CA GLU A 42 -1.14 14.71 -13.16
C GLU A 42 -0.71 13.81 -14.32
N VAL A 43 -0.95 12.49 -14.25
CA VAL A 43 -0.41 11.52 -15.22
C VAL A 43 -1.47 10.63 -15.87
N VAL A 44 -2.71 10.60 -15.38
CA VAL A 44 -3.77 9.75 -15.97
C VAL A 44 -4.38 10.43 -17.19
N ALA A 45 -4.74 9.62 -18.20
CA ALA A 45 -5.45 10.10 -19.37
C ALA A 45 -6.89 10.49 -19.03
N LYS A 46 -7.52 9.74 -18.13
CA LYS A 46 -8.89 9.95 -17.67
C LYS A 46 -8.86 10.32 -16.19
N LYS A 47 -9.28 11.54 -15.86
CA LYS A 47 -9.22 12.05 -14.48
C LYS A 47 -10.02 11.18 -13.53
N VAL A 48 -9.48 11.01 -12.31
CA VAL A 48 -10.12 10.24 -11.24
C VAL A 48 -10.64 11.18 -10.17
N ASP A 49 -11.57 10.69 -9.35
CA ASP A 49 -12.04 11.40 -8.17
C ASP A 49 -10.97 11.28 -7.06
N ASP A 50 -10.20 12.35 -6.88
CA ASP A 50 -9.15 12.44 -5.87
C ASP A 50 -9.57 13.29 -4.65
N SER A 51 -10.89 13.46 -4.47
CA SER A 51 -11.42 14.18 -3.32
C SER A 51 -10.99 13.55 -2.00
N ASP A 52 -10.99 14.35 -0.93
CA ASP A 52 -10.69 13.87 0.42
C ASP A 52 -11.61 12.73 0.83
N ASN A 53 -12.90 12.82 0.47
CA ASN A 53 -13.87 11.76 0.76
C ASN A 53 -13.50 10.44 0.10
N MET A 54 -13.03 10.47 -1.16
CA MET A 54 -12.60 9.27 -1.86
C MET A 54 -11.31 8.70 -1.26
N ALA A 55 -10.36 9.56 -0.90
CA ALA A 55 -9.12 9.14 -0.26
C ALA A 55 -9.39 8.47 1.09
N PHE A 56 -10.26 9.05 1.92
CA PHE A 56 -10.66 8.45 3.20
C PHE A 56 -11.38 7.13 3.01
N ALA A 57 -12.24 7.01 2.00
CA ALA A 57 -12.93 5.76 1.70
C ALA A 57 -11.94 4.65 1.35
N LEU A 58 -10.94 4.93 0.52
CA LEU A 58 -9.91 3.98 0.14
C LEU A 58 -9.11 3.50 1.36
N LEU A 59 -8.69 4.44 2.23
CA LEU A 59 -7.96 4.11 3.45
C LEU A 59 -8.81 3.26 4.41
N ARG A 60 -10.10 3.57 4.52
CA ARG A 60 -11.01 2.78 5.37
C ARG A 60 -11.15 1.35 4.85
N TYR A 61 -11.33 1.16 3.55
CA TYR A 61 -11.42 -0.18 2.97
C TYR A 61 -10.13 -0.97 3.15
N GLY A 62 -8.98 -0.31 3.00
CA GLY A 62 -7.69 -0.94 3.26
C GLY A 62 -7.55 -1.38 4.72
N ALA A 63 -7.96 -0.56 5.67
CA ALA A 63 -7.92 -0.89 7.10
C ALA A 63 -8.86 -2.06 7.43
N GLU A 64 -10.04 -2.10 6.82
CA GLU A 64 -10.98 -3.22 6.99
C GLU A 64 -10.38 -4.53 6.46
N ASP A 65 -9.69 -4.49 5.33
CA ASP A 65 -9.05 -5.68 4.75
C ASP A 65 -7.90 -6.18 5.63
N ILE A 66 -7.11 -5.28 6.22
CA ILE A 66 -6.06 -5.63 7.19
C ILE A 66 -6.69 -6.32 8.41
N GLN A 67 -7.79 -5.79 8.92
CA GLN A 67 -8.47 -6.38 10.07
C GLN A 67 -9.00 -7.78 9.76
N LYS A 68 -9.53 -7.99 8.55
CA LYS A 68 -9.96 -9.33 8.12
C LYS A 68 -8.81 -10.32 8.08
N LEU A 69 -7.63 -9.90 7.61
CA LEU A 69 -6.44 -10.73 7.61
C LEU A 69 -6.04 -11.13 9.03
N ILE A 70 -6.04 -10.19 9.96
CA ILE A 70 -5.74 -10.44 11.37
C ILE A 70 -6.71 -11.46 11.95
N ASP A 71 -8.01 -11.27 11.70
CA ASP A 71 -9.08 -12.15 12.20
C ASP A 71 -8.89 -13.58 11.70
N VAL A 72 -8.57 -13.76 10.42
CA VAL A 72 -8.30 -15.08 9.83
C VAL A 72 -7.08 -15.73 10.50
N CYS A 73 -6.00 -14.98 10.70
CA CYS A 73 -4.80 -15.50 11.36
C CYS A 73 -5.10 -15.94 12.80
N GLN A 74 -5.90 -15.18 13.53
CA GLN A 74 -6.30 -15.52 14.90
C GLN A 74 -7.16 -16.79 14.93
N GLU A 75 -8.08 -16.94 13.98
CA GLU A 75 -8.94 -18.12 13.87
C GLU A 75 -8.12 -19.40 13.73
N TYR A 76 -7.00 -19.35 13.01
CA TYR A 76 -6.12 -20.51 12.80
C TYR A 76 -4.92 -20.52 13.74
N ASN A 77 -4.91 -19.72 14.80
CA ASN A 77 -3.80 -19.60 15.76
C ASN A 77 -2.46 -19.31 15.08
N ARG A 78 -2.48 -18.48 14.04
CA ARG A 78 -1.28 -18.11 13.30
C ARG A 78 -0.95 -16.63 13.55
N GLU A 79 0.34 -16.34 13.53
CA GLU A 79 0.84 -14.98 13.59
C GLU A 79 0.49 -14.25 12.29
N HIS A 80 -0.01 -13.02 12.37
CA HIS A 80 -0.22 -12.18 11.19
C HIS A 80 1.02 -11.36 10.89
N PRO A 81 1.26 -10.97 9.62
CA PRO A 81 2.38 -10.10 9.28
C PRO A 81 2.24 -8.72 9.94
N THR A 82 3.35 -8.17 10.42
CA THR A 82 3.40 -6.82 10.99
C THR A 82 3.65 -5.77 9.92
N GLU A 83 4.32 -6.14 8.83
CA GLU A 83 4.54 -5.31 7.67
C GLU A 83 4.33 -6.12 6.40
N MET A 84 3.76 -5.49 5.37
CA MET A 84 3.58 -6.10 4.06
C MET A 84 3.92 -5.10 2.97
N TRP A 85 4.67 -5.55 1.97
CA TRP A 85 4.97 -4.81 0.74
C TRP A 85 4.38 -5.60 -0.42
N LEU A 86 3.36 -5.05 -1.07
CA LEU A 86 2.63 -5.73 -2.14
C LEU A 86 2.79 -4.96 -3.45
N ILE A 87 3.06 -5.69 -4.53
CA ILE A 87 3.15 -5.13 -5.87
C ILE A 87 2.22 -5.95 -6.77
N TYR A 88 1.16 -5.30 -7.26
CA TYR A 88 0.24 -5.91 -8.23
C TYR A 88 0.57 -5.42 -9.62
N ASP A 89 0.85 -6.36 -10.54
CA ASP A 89 1.11 -6.07 -11.96
C ASP A 89 -0.16 -6.37 -12.75
N ALA A 90 -0.80 -5.32 -13.27
CA ALA A 90 -2.08 -5.45 -13.96
C ALA A 90 -1.97 -6.19 -15.30
N LYS A 91 -0.85 -6.06 -16.00
CA LYS A 91 -0.63 -6.73 -17.29
C LYS A 91 -0.47 -8.24 -17.12
N LYS A 92 0.28 -8.64 -16.10
CA LYS A 92 0.56 -10.05 -15.81
C LYS A 92 -0.49 -10.67 -14.91
N ASN A 93 -1.38 -9.85 -14.35
CA ASN A 93 -2.33 -10.25 -13.31
C ASN A 93 -1.63 -11.06 -12.21
N SER A 94 -0.51 -10.54 -11.75
CA SER A 94 0.34 -11.20 -10.75
C SER A 94 0.53 -10.31 -9.53
N LEU A 95 0.69 -10.92 -8.38
CA LEU A 95 0.93 -10.25 -7.11
C LEU A 95 2.24 -10.74 -6.51
N ASP A 96 3.20 -9.82 -6.36
CA ASP A 96 4.42 -10.07 -5.60
C ASP A 96 4.22 -9.53 -4.19
N SER A 97 4.65 -10.29 -3.20
CA SER A 97 4.46 -9.91 -1.82
C SER A 97 5.71 -10.20 -0.99
N ARG A 98 5.98 -9.32 -0.05
CA ARG A 98 7.02 -9.48 0.95
C ARG A 98 6.41 -9.19 2.32
N TYR A 99 6.70 -10.02 3.29
CA TYR A 99 6.13 -9.93 4.63
C TYR A 99 7.23 -9.85 5.67
N SER A 100 6.97 -9.12 6.75
CA SER A 100 7.77 -9.14 7.96
C SER A 100 6.87 -9.45 9.15
N TYR A 101 7.42 -10.17 10.11
CA TYR A 101 6.74 -10.49 11.38
C TYR A 101 7.44 -9.80 12.56
N GLU A 102 8.41 -8.94 12.27
CA GLU A 102 9.10 -8.15 13.28
C GLU A 102 8.26 -6.95 13.68
N GLY A 103 8.20 -6.61 14.95
CA GLY A 103 7.52 -5.41 15.41
C GLY A 103 8.46 -4.20 15.38
N ARG A 104 8.91 -3.78 14.21
CA ARG A 104 9.92 -2.72 14.08
C ARG A 104 9.49 -1.39 14.70
N TYR A 105 8.23 -1.01 14.52
CA TYR A 105 7.71 0.26 15.05
C TYR A 105 7.52 0.24 16.55
N ASP A 106 7.21 -0.91 17.12
CA ASP A 106 7.12 -1.08 18.57
C ASP A 106 8.51 -1.05 19.23
N LYS A 107 9.56 -1.46 18.51
CA LYS A 107 10.94 -1.54 19.01
C LYS A 107 11.73 -0.25 18.80
N ASP A 108 11.34 0.58 17.85
CA ASP A 108 12.07 1.79 17.46
C ASP A 108 11.11 2.98 17.37
N GLU A 109 11.15 3.85 18.38
CA GLU A 109 10.29 5.03 18.44
C GLU A 109 10.62 6.07 17.36
N GLU A 110 11.83 6.03 16.81
CA GLU A 110 12.25 6.95 15.74
C GLU A 110 11.82 6.49 14.36
N LEU A 111 11.39 5.24 14.22
CA LEU A 111 10.93 4.69 12.95
C LEU A 111 9.52 5.21 12.64
N LEU A 112 9.37 5.92 11.54
CA LEU A 112 8.10 6.53 11.13
C LEU A 112 7.55 5.87 9.85
N PRO A 113 6.27 5.50 9.83
CA PRO A 113 5.65 4.88 8.63
C PRO A 113 5.80 5.72 7.38
N ARG A 114 5.66 7.05 7.50
CA ARG A 114 5.78 7.96 6.38
C ARG A 114 7.18 7.90 5.75
N LEU A 115 8.21 7.87 6.58
CA LEU A 115 9.60 7.84 6.09
C LEU A 115 9.94 6.50 5.44
N GLU A 116 9.47 5.39 6.00
CA GLU A 116 9.65 4.06 5.42
C GLU A 116 8.91 3.92 4.09
N PHE A 117 7.71 4.48 3.99
CA PHE A 117 6.94 4.51 2.76
C PHE A 117 7.66 5.34 1.69
N GLU A 118 8.13 6.54 2.02
CA GLU A 118 8.87 7.40 1.10
C GLU A 118 10.16 6.73 0.61
N LYS A 119 10.86 6.03 1.49
CA LYS A 119 12.07 5.29 1.17
C LYS A 119 11.77 4.20 0.13
N TRP A 120 10.69 3.46 0.32
CA TRP A 120 10.27 2.42 -0.64
C TRP A 120 9.82 3.05 -1.96
N PHE A 121 9.08 4.14 -1.91
CA PHE A 121 8.65 4.90 -3.10
C PHE A 121 9.87 5.30 -3.95
N GLU A 122 10.89 5.88 -3.32
CA GLU A 122 12.12 6.30 -4.02
C GLU A 122 12.91 5.09 -4.55
N GLU A 123 12.95 4.00 -3.82
CA GLU A 123 13.58 2.76 -4.27
C GLU A 123 12.90 2.21 -5.53
N VAL A 124 11.57 2.13 -5.54
CA VAL A 124 10.79 1.67 -6.69
C VAL A 124 11.02 2.59 -7.88
N LYS A 125 10.98 3.89 -7.65
CA LYS A 125 11.15 4.90 -8.69
C LYS A 125 12.54 4.82 -9.34
N SER A 126 13.60 4.67 -8.53
CA SER A 126 14.97 4.62 -9.02
C SER A 126 15.33 3.29 -9.68
N LYS A 127 14.79 2.19 -9.21
CA LYS A 127 15.07 0.83 -9.73
C LYS A 127 14.05 0.37 -10.76
N GLN A 128 12.98 1.10 -10.97
CA GLN A 128 11.87 0.79 -11.89
C GLN A 128 11.25 -0.59 -11.61
N LEU A 129 11.06 -0.89 -10.35
CA LEU A 129 10.48 -2.17 -9.91
C LEU A 129 8.98 -2.36 -10.26
#